data_c5c9073a2c0388ad0258ec1a113f167d
#
_entry.id   c5c9073a2c0388ad0258ec1a113f167d
#
_cell.length_a   1.000
_cell.length_b   1.000
_cell.length_c   1.000
_cell.angle_alpha   90.00
_cell.angle_beta   90.00
_cell.angle_gamma   90.00
#
_symmetry.space_group_name_H-M   'P 1'
#
loop_
_entity.id
_entity.type
_entity.pdbx_description
1 polymer ?
#
loop_
_entity_poly.entity_id
_entity_poly.type
_entity_poly.pdbx_seq_one_letter_code
_entity_poly.pdbx_strand_id
1 'polypeptide(L)'
;DSSTSRGLGDVYKRQVYTPYGTFAVMGNHDYGYCYSEVVEAMQKNHVRLMEHKSYKLMKDGQYIIVSGVRNPFDLKKNGDSPSQHFPADDFIILLTHTPDYAEDTDVSNANLVLAGHTHGGQVSLFKKYSPVKHSIYGNRFLTGWKENSKGTPIIITNGLGTSRVDVRLFTPSEVVLVVLHRVEKQKE
;
A
#
# COMPACT_ATOMS: atom_id res chain seq x y z
N ASP A 1 -0.51 -23.16 10.25
CA ASP A 1 -1.54 -23.38 9.22
C ASP A 1 -2.16 -22.04 8.83
N SER A 2 -1.64 -21.41 7.77
CA SER A 2 -2.05 -20.09 7.32
C SER A 2 -3.31 -20.10 6.45
N SER A 3 -3.99 -21.23 6.35
CA SER A 3 -5.14 -21.43 5.46
C SER A 3 -6.44 -20.75 5.93
N THR A 4 -6.62 -20.58 7.23
CA THR A 4 -7.84 -20.01 7.82
C THR A 4 -7.95 -18.48 7.61
N SER A 5 -6.83 -17.78 7.53
CA SER A 5 -6.82 -16.33 7.28
C SER A 5 -7.20 -15.97 5.83
N ARG A 6 -6.96 -16.87 4.88
CA ARG A 6 -7.24 -16.64 3.45
C ARG A 6 -8.74 -16.67 3.12
N GLY A 7 -9.51 -17.56 3.77
CA GLY A 7 -10.94 -17.69 3.51
C GLY A 7 -11.78 -16.51 4.00
N LEU A 8 -11.43 -15.91 5.12
CA LEU A 8 -12.13 -14.74 5.66
C LEU A 8 -11.90 -13.47 4.80
N GLY A 9 -10.68 -13.28 4.27
CA GLY A 9 -10.38 -12.16 3.39
C GLY A 9 -11.24 -12.16 2.11
N ASP A 10 -11.52 -13.31 1.54
CA ASP A 10 -12.33 -13.43 0.32
C ASP A 10 -13.81 -13.16 0.55
N VAL A 11 -14.35 -13.54 1.71
CA VAL A 11 -15.74 -13.28 2.08
C VAL A 11 -15.98 -11.77 2.29
N TYR A 12 -15.07 -11.07 2.95
CA TYR A 12 -15.18 -9.63 3.20
C TYR A 12 -14.98 -8.79 1.92
N LYS A 13 -14.10 -9.16 1.03
CA LYS A 13 -13.87 -8.46 -0.25
C LYS A 13 -15.11 -8.44 -1.14
N ARG A 14 -15.93 -9.49 -1.11
CA ARG A 14 -17.19 -9.56 -1.87
C ARG A 14 -18.28 -8.63 -1.35
N GLN A 15 -18.14 -8.12 -0.12
CA GLN A 15 -19.14 -7.28 0.54
C GLN A 15 -18.86 -5.79 0.37
N VAL A 16 -17.67 -5.40 -0.10
CA VAL A 16 -17.29 -4.00 -0.28
C VAL A 16 -17.58 -3.59 -1.72
N TYR A 17 -18.63 -2.80 -1.91
CA TYR A 17 -18.89 -2.16 -3.20
C TYR A 17 -18.01 -0.92 -3.35
N THR A 18 -17.23 -0.88 -4.42
CA THR A 18 -16.33 0.23 -4.73
C THR A 18 -16.67 0.81 -6.11
N PRO A 19 -17.29 2.01 -6.20
CA PRO A 19 -17.74 2.57 -7.48
C PRO A 19 -16.59 2.86 -8.46
N TYR A 20 -15.38 3.04 -7.94
CA TYR A 20 -14.17 3.31 -8.75
C TYR A 20 -13.26 2.09 -8.91
N GLY A 21 -13.66 0.95 -8.37
CA GLY A 21 -12.90 -0.30 -8.42
C GLY A 21 -12.01 -0.53 -7.20
N THR A 22 -11.44 -1.73 -7.15
CA THR A 22 -10.51 -2.17 -6.12
C THR A 22 -9.14 -2.35 -6.73
N PHE A 23 -8.11 -1.84 -6.07
CA PHE A 23 -6.72 -1.89 -6.52
C PHE A 23 -5.88 -2.64 -5.49
N ALA A 24 -4.94 -3.44 -5.94
CA ALA A 24 -4.03 -4.18 -5.08
C ALA A 24 -2.61 -4.15 -5.60
N VAL A 25 -1.66 -4.19 -4.68
CA VAL A 25 -0.25 -4.53 -4.93
C VAL A 25 0.09 -5.80 -4.19
N MET A 26 1.00 -6.58 -4.73
CA MET A 26 1.45 -7.82 -4.11
C MET A 26 2.55 -7.57 -3.08
N GLY A 27 2.55 -8.42 -2.05
CA GLY A 27 3.58 -8.47 -1.02
C GLY A 27 4.66 -9.52 -1.30
N ASN A 28 5.67 -9.52 -0.45
CA ASN A 28 6.81 -10.43 -0.57
C ASN A 28 6.44 -11.93 -0.51
N HIS A 29 5.35 -12.27 0.14
CA HIS A 29 4.86 -13.66 0.21
C HIS A 29 4.04 -14.07 -1.01
N ASP A 30 3.58 -13.12 -1.82
CA ASP A 30 2.74 -13.39 -2.99
C ASP A 30 3.57 -13.72 -4.25
N TYR A 31 4.82 -13.29 -4.32
CA TYR A 31 5.74 -13.54 -5.45
C TYR A 31 6.43 -14.91 -5.39
N GLY A 32 5.85 -15.83 -4.69
CA GLY A 32 6.37 -17.19 -4.57
C GLY A 32 5.54 -18.22 -5.31
N TYR A 33 5.45 -19.38 -4.72
CA TYR A 33 4.79 -20.55 -5.28
C TYR A 33 3.31 -20.35 -5.63
N CYS A 34 2.61 -19.46 -4.92
CA CYS A 34 1.17 -19.20 -5.13
C CYS A 34 0.89 -17.96 -6.01
N TYR A 35 1.86 -17.47 -6.78
CA TYR A 35 1.67 -16.23 -7.55
C TYR A 35 0.50 -16.31 -8.53
N SER A 36 0.42 -17.39 -9.31
CA SER A 36 -0.64 -17.60 -10.31
C SER A 36 -2.02 -17.66 -9.69
N GLU A 37 -2.15 -18.37 -8.57
CA GLU A 37 -3.41 -18.51 -7.86
C GLU A 37 -3.89 -17.18 -7.25
N VAL A 38 -2.96 -16.38 -6.74
CA VAL A 38 -3.27 -15.05 -6.22
C VAL A 38 -3.74 -14.11 -7.35
N VAL A 39 -3.05 -14.12 -8.50
CA VAL A 39 -3.44 -13.33 -9.68
C VAL A 39 -4.83 -13.73 -10.15
N GLU A 40 -5.10 -15.03 -10.31
CA GLU A 40 -6.39 -15.55 -10.74
C GLU A 40 -7.50 -15.17 -9.75
N ALA A 41 -7.26 -15.33 -8.45
CA ALA A 41 -8.21 -14.95 -7.42
C ALA A 41 -8.53 -13.44 -7.45
N MET A 42 -7.53 -12.58 -7.67
CA MET A 42 -7.74 -11.15 -7.83
C MET A 42 -8.58 -10.82 -9.06
N GLN A 43 -8.27 -11.41 -10.21
CA GLN A 43 -9.01 -11.22 -11.45
C GLN A 43 -10.47 -11.66 -11.30
N LYS A 44 -10.70 -12.84 -10.72
CA LYS A 44 -12.03 -13.39 -10.46
C LYS A 44 -12.89 -12.50 -9.54
N ASN A 45 -12.25 -11.77 -8.64
CA ASN A 45 -12.92 -10.83 -7.73
C ASN A 45 -12.88 -9.37 -8.21
N HIS A 46 -12.56 -9.13 -9.48
CA HIS A 46 -12.48 -7.80 -10.11
C HIS A 46 -11.53 -6.84 -9.39
N VAL A 47 -10.48 -7.36 -8.74
CA VAL A 47 -9.42 -6.57 -8.13
C VAL A 47 -8.35 -6.29 -9.18
N ARG A 48 -8.06 -5.02 -9.40
CA ARG A 48 -7.01 -4.60 -10.34
C ARG A 48 -5.65 -4.72 -9.70
N LEU A 49 -4.86 -5.67 -10.16
CA LEU A 49 -3.49 -5.84 -9.72
C LEU A 49 -2.60 -4.78 -10.39
N MET A 50 -1.93 -3.99 -9.55
CA MET A 50 -1.12 -2.84 -9.96
C MET A 50 0.37 -3.23 -9.96
N GLU A 51 0.80 -3.93 -11.02
CA GLU A 51 2.19 -4.34 -11.20
C GLU A 51 2.94 -3.35 -12.09
N HIS A 52 3.51 -2.30 -11.53
CA HIS A 52 4.08 -1.14 -12.25
C HIS A 52 3.10 -0.54 -13.25
N LYS A 53 1.82 -0.52 -12.86
CA LYS A 53 0.73 0.04 -13.67
C LYS A 53 0.13 1.24 -12.95
N SER A 54 -0.48 2.10 -13.77
CA SER A 54 -1.20 3.27 -13.29
C SER A 54 -2.60 3.32 -13.89
N TYR A 55 -3.52 3.87 -13.13
CA TYR A 55 -4.92 3.98 -13.52
C TYR A 55 -5.45 5.37 -13.20
N LYS A 56 -6.12 6.00 -14.19
CA LYS A 56 -6.81 7.28 -13.98
C LYS A 56 -8.22 7.02 -13.47
N LEU A 57 -8.51 7.54 -12.29
CA LEU A 57 -9.86 7.55 -11.72
C LEU A 57 -10.53 8.87 -12.06
N MET A 58 -11.59 8.80 -12.85
CA MET A 58 -12.35 9.96 -13.28
C MET A 58 -13.53 10.21 -12.35
N LYS A 59 -13.72 11.46 -11.91
CA LYS A 59 -14.89 11.91 -11.18
C LYS A 59 -15.19 13.36 -11.55
N ASP A 60 -16.41 13.64 -11.97
CA ASP A 60 -16.90 14.98 -12.25
C ASP A 60 -15.98 15.80 -13.18
N GLY A 61 -15.48 15.15 -14.24
CA GLY A 61 -14.57 15.77 -15.23
C GLY A 61 -13.13 15.96 -14.75
N GLN A 62 -12.79 15.49 -13.56
CA GLN A 62 -11.44 15.52 -12.99
C GLN A 62 -10.91 14.11 -12.81
N TYR A 63 -9.61 14.00 -12.53
CA TYR A 63 -9.01 12.70 -12.28
C TYR A 63 -7.95 12.75 -11.17
N ILE A 64 -7.73 11.60 -10.60
CA ILE A 64 -6.54 11.27 -9.82
C ILE A 64 -5.87 10.04 -10.43
N ILE A 65 -4.60 9.87 -10.19
CA ILE A 65 -3.85 8.71 -10.65
C ILE A 65 -3.59 7.79 -9.46
N VAL A 66 -3.93 6.51 -9.64
CA VAL A 66 -3.51 5.44 -8.74
C VAL A 66 -2.43 4.65 -9.44
N SER A 67 -1.23 4.65 -8.91
CA SER A 67 -0.08 3.89 -9.40
C SER A 67 0.26 2.78 -8.41
N GLY A 68 0.79 1.67 -8.86
CA GLY A 68 1.18 0.59 -7.97
C GLY A 68 2.50 -0.06 -8.35
N VAL A 69 3.29 -0.39 -7.35
CA VAL A 69 4.64 -0.94 -7.49
C VAL A 69 4.58 -2.46 -7.59
N ARG A 70 5.29 -3.01 -8.57
CA ARG A 70 5.56 -4.44 -8.67
C ARG A 70 6.74 -4.79 -7.77
N ASN A 71 6.61 -5.84 -6.99
CA ASN A 71 7.69 -6.41 -6.17
C ASN A 71 8.70 -5.36 -5.63
N PRO A 72 8.35 -4.58 -4.62
CA PRO A 72 9.20 -3.48 -4.13
C PRO A 72 10.54 -3.93 -3.53
N PHE A 73 10.78 -5.23 -3.45
CA PHE A 73 12.04 -5.81 -2.98
C PHE A 73 13.03 -6.11 -4.11
N ASP A 74 12.63 -5.97 -5.36
CA ASP A 74 13.48 -6.19 -6.53
C ASP A 74 13.59 -4.90 -7.37
N LEU A 75 14.16 -3.87 -6.77
CA LEU A 75 14.29 -2.54 -7.38
C LEU A 75 15.06 -2.57 -8.70
N LYS A 76 16.06 -3.46 -8.83
CA LYS A 76 16.88 -3.56 -10.05
C LYS A 76 16.09 -3.99 -11.27
N LYS A 77 15.01 -4.75 -11.10
CA LYS A 77 14.14 -5.21 -12.19
C LYS A 77 12.98 -4.27 -12.48
N ASN A 78 12.66 -3.40 -11.54
CA ASN A 78 11.48 -2.57 -11.62
C ASN A 78 11.68 -1.27 -12.40
N GLY A 79 12.91 -0.76 -12.48
CA GLY A 79 13.17 0.56 -13.05
C GLY A 79 12.65 1.69 -12.17
N ASP A 80 12.31 2.81 -12.79
CA ASP A 80 11.80 4.00 -12.11
C ASP A 80 10.41 3.75 -11.52
N SER A 81 10.08 4.52 -10.49
CA SER A 81 8.73 4.46 -9.91
C SER A 81 7.66 4.79 -10.96
N PRO A 82 6.55 4.04 -11.00
CA PRO A 82 5.47 4.33 -11.94
C PRO A 82 4.85 5.72 -11.73
N SER A 83 5.03 6.36 -10.58
CA SER A 83 4.63 7.75 -10.35
C SER A 83 5.45 8.75 -11.16
N GLN A 84 6.69 8.43 -11.53
CA GLN A 84 7.55 9.33 -12.29
C GLN A 84 7.15 9.47 -13.78
N HIS A 85 6.25 8.62 -14.27
CA HIS A 85 5.76 8.67 -15.65
C HIS A 85 4.67 9.73 -15.89
N PHE A 86 4.32 10.50 -14.87
CA PHE A 86 3.27 11.51 -14.92
C PHE A 86 3.79 12.91 -14.57
N PRO A 87 3.17 13.97 -15.08
CA PRO A 87 3.50 15.34 -14.69
C PRO A 87 3.40 15.54 -13.17
N ALA A 88 4.27 16.41 -12.64
CA ALA A 88 4.27 16.75 -11.21
C ALA A 88 2.98 17.46 -10.74
N ASP A 89 2.19 18.03 -11.66
CA ASP A 89 0.90 18.67 -11.37
C ASP A 89 -0.26 17.68 -11.21
N ASP A 90 -0.07 16.43 -11.61
CA ASP A 90 -1.07 15.39 -11.44
C ASP A 90 -1.13 14.92 -9.97
N PHE A 91 -2.34 14.66 -9.46
CA PHE A 91 -2.49 14.10 -8.13
C PHE A 91 -2.33 12.57 -8.18
N ILE A 92 -1.26 12.07 -7.57
CA ILE A 92 -0.85 10.67 -7.66
C ILE A 92 -0.85 10.02 -6.28
N ILE A 93 -1.59 8.90 -6.16
CA ILE A 93 -1.51 7.97 -5.03
C ILE A 93 -0.67 6.77 -5.47
N LEU A 94 0.44 6.53 -4.79
CA LEU A 94 1.30 5.39 -5.04
C LEU A 94 1.04 4.27 -4.03
N LEU A 95 0.70 3.10 -4.53
CA LEU A 95 0.53 1.89 -3.74
C LEU A 95 1.83 1.08 -3.76
N THR A 96 2.33 0.73 -2.60
CA THR A 96 3.47 -0.17 -2.46
C THR A 96 3.25 -1.13 -1.28
N HIS A 97 3.81 -2.33 -1.34
CA HIS A 97 3.70 -3.25 -0.22
C HIS A 97 4.53 -2.78 0.98
N THR A 98 5.79 -2.37 0.76
CA THR A 98 6.67 -1.90 1.84
C THR A 98 6.88 -0.40 1.80
N PRO A 99 6.91 0.28 2.96
CA PRO A 99 7.23 1.71 3.03
C PRO A 99 8.67 2.03 2.63
N ASP A 100 9.58 1.06 2.73
CA ASP A 100 11.00 1.23 2.37
C ASP A 100 11.19 1.65 0.92
N TYR A 101 10.29 1.19 0.03
CA TYR A 101 10.29 1.59 -1.38
C TYR A 101 10.25 3.11 -1.56
N ALA A 102 9.47 3.80 -0.75
CA ALA A 102 9.34 5.26 -0.85
C ALA A 102 10.57 6.02 -0.34
N GLU A 103 11.46 5.36 0.39
CA GLU A 103 12.75 5.92 0.81
C GLU A 103 13.85 5.59 -0.21
N ASP A 104 13.84 4.37 -0.75
CA ASP A 104 14.90 3.84 -1.61
C ASP A 104 14.75 4.26 -3.08
N THR A 105 13.55 4.68 -3.49
CA THR A 105 13.22 5.03 -4.88
C THR A 105 12.75 6.48 -4.96
N ASP A 106 12.93 7.11 -6.11
CA ASP A 106 12.36 8.43 -6.34
C ASP A 106 10.83 8.34 -6.53
N VAL A 107 10.11 8.90 -5.57
CA VAL A 107 8.64 8.99 -5.55
C VAL A 107 8.17 10.44 -5.44
N SER A 108 9.01 11.40 -5.82
CA SER A 108 8.76 12.83 -5.64
C SER A 108 7.48 13.32 -6.33
N ASN A 109 7.04 12.65 -7.40
CA ASN A 109 5.76 12.95 -8.08
C ASN A 109 4.53 12.35 -7.38
N ALA A 110 4.71 11.49 -6.37
CA ALA A 110 3.58 10.97 -5.60
C ALA A 110 3.16 11.96 -4.51
N ASN A 111 1.88 12.30 -4.46
CA ASN A 111 1.31 13.16 -3.41
C ASN A 111 1.02 12.39 -2.12
N LEU A 112 0.82 11.08 -2.26
CA LEU A 112 0.58 10.18 -1.13
C LEU A 112 1.05 8.77 -1.48
N VAL A 113 1.79 8.15 -0.56
CA VAL A 113 2.16 6.74 -0.64
C VAL A 113 1.33 5.96 0.38
N LEU A 114 0.73 4.85 -0.05
CA LEU A 114 0.04 3.90 0.82
C LEU A 114 0.85 2.61 0.89
N ALA A 115 1.21 2.20 2.10
CA ALA A 115 2.06 1.03 2.34
C ALA A 115 1.52 0.15 3.48
N GLY A 116 1.97 -1.09 3.52
CA GLY A 116 1.68 -2.07 4.56
C GLY A 116 2.96 -2.76 5.06
N HIS A 117 3.00 -4.09 4.97
CA HIS A 117 4.15 -4.95 5.25
C HIS A 117 4.58 -5.05 6.71
N THR A 118 4.63 -3.94 7.42
CA THR A 118 5.22 -3.86 8.76
C THR A 118 4.38 -4.51 9.85
N HIS A 119 3.08 -4.72 9.59
CA HIS A 119 2.09 -5.18 10.57
C HIS A 119 2.07 -4.33 11.87
N GLY A 120 2.63 -3.11 11.82
CA GLY A 120 2.89 -2.29 13.00
C GLY A 120 3.86 -2.97 13.99
N GLY A 121 4.67 -3.93 13.51
CA GLY A 121 5.54 -4.79 14.29
C GLY A 121 4.82 -5.90 15.07
N GLN A 122 3.50 -6.08 14.90
CA GLN A 122 2.60 -6.99 15.61
C GLN A 122 2.61 -6.83 17.13
N VAL A 123 3.79 -6.75 17.75
CA VAL A 123 4.02 -6.43 19.16
C VAL A 123 4.75 -5.11 19.22
N SER A 124 4.11 -4.07 19.70
CA SER A 124 4.74 -2.75 19.82
C SER A 124 4.42 -2.05 21.14
N LEU A 125 5.36 -1.25 21.62
CA LEU A 125 5.15 -0.37 22.77
C LEU A 125 4.77 1.03 22.27
N PHE A 126 3.56 1.47 22.63
CA PHE A 126 3.03 2.81 22.32
C PHE A 126 3.04 3.16 20.83
N LYS A 127 2.94 2.18 19.91
CA LYS A 127 3.03 2.36 18.45
C LYS A 127 4.33 3.05 17.98
N LYS A 128 5.36 3.07 18.82
CA LYS A 128 6.64 3.75 18.56
C LYS A 128 7.81 2.78 18.45
N TYR A 129 7.76 1.69 19.18
CA TYR A 129 8.85 0.74 19.26
C TYR A 129 8.34 -0.68 19.12
N SER A 130 8.93 -1.44 18.19
CA SER A 130 8.75 -2.87 18.09
C SER A 130 10.10 -3.58 18.13
N PRO A 131 10.22 -4.69 18.86
CA PRO A 131 11.42 -5.53 18.81
C PRO A 131 11.58 -6.22 17.45
N VAL A 132 10.48 -6.47 16.74
CA VAL A 132 10.49 -7.06 15.41
C VAL A 132 10.38 -5.94 14.37
N LYS A 133 11.40 -5.82 13.52
CA LYS A 133 11.48 -4.78 12.49
C LYS A 133 11.28 -5.43 11.14
N HIS A 134 10.25 -5.00 10.42
CA HIS A 134 9.96 -5.42 9.06
C HIS A 134 10.44 -4.39 8.01
N SER A 135 10.93 -3.25 8.45
CA SER A 135 11.55 -2.21 7.62
C SER A 135 13.05 -2.18 7.90
N ILE A 136 13.87 -1.96 6.87
CA ILE A 136 15.32 -1.71 7.03
C ILE A 136 15.60 -0.40 7.77
N TYR A 137 14.65 0.54 7.75
CA TYR A 137 14.67 1.79 8.51
C TYR A 137 14.12 1.66 9.95
N GLY A 138 13.87 0.42 10.38
CA GLY A 138 13.45 0.10 11.73
C GLY A 138 12.12 0.71 12.12
N ASN A 139 12.08 1.34 13.31
CA ASN A 139 10.85 1.90 13.85
C ASN A 139 10.40 3.22 13.15
N ARG A 140 11.21 3.80 12.28
CA ARG A 140 10.83 4.99 11.52
C ARG A 140 9.57 4.75 10.71
N PHE A 141 9.51 3.61 10.02
CA PHE A 141 8.38 3.22 9.18
C PHE A 141 7.52 2.12 9.82
N LEU A 142 7.25 2.22 11.12
CA LEU A 142 6.51 1.19 11.83
C LEU A 142 5.02 1.20 11.47
N THR A 143 4.33 2.33 11.60
CA THR A 143 2.88 2.47 11.38
C THR A 143 2.46 3.94 11.31
N GLY A 144 1.26 4.18 10.74
CA GLY A 144 0.60 5.48 10.72
C GLY A 144 1.15 6.44 9.68
N TRP A 145 0.94 7.73 9.92
CA TRP A 145 1.43 8.80 9.04
C TRP A 145 2.94 8.98 9.21
N LYS A 146 3.66 8.99 8.11
CA LYS A 146 5.10 9.21 8.02
C LYS A 146 5.43 10.08 6.81
N GLU A 147 6.69 10.49 6.72
CA GLU A 147 7.26 11.10 5.52
C GLU A 147 8.61 10.46 5.22
N ASN A 148 8.93 10.33 3.94
CA ASN A 148 10.27 9.93 3.54
C ASN A 148 11.27 11.09 3.75
N SER A 149 12.54 10.87 3.47
CA SER A 149 13.60 11.89 3.63
C SER A 149 13.42 13.11 2.71
N LYS A 150 12.61 12.97 1.65
CA LYS A 150 12.30 14.04 0.69
C LYS A 150 10.97 14.74 0.96
N GLY A 151 10.26 14.40 2.06
CA GLY A 151 9.00 15.01 2.45
C GLY A 151 7.76 14.41 1.78
N THR A 152 7.87 13.30 1.06
CA THR A 152 6.69 12.61 0.49
C THR A 152 5.89 11.93 1.59
N PRO A 153 4.57 12.21 1.73
CA PRO A 153 3.72 11.60 2.74
C PRO A 153 3.52 10.10 2.52
N ILE A 154 3.56 9.34 3.60
CA ILE A 154 3.35 7.88 3.60
C ILE A 154 2.35 7.52 4.68
N ILE A 155 1.30 6.76 4.33
CA ILE A 155 0.43 6.10 5.30
C ILE A 155 0.79 4.61 5.34
N ILE A 156 1.14 4.12 6.52
CA ILE A 156 1.53 2.73 6.75
C ILE A 156 0.47 2.07 7.60
N THR A 157 -0.24 1.09 7.04
CA THR A 157 -1.27 0.34 7.76
C THR A 157 -0.70 -0.88 8.48
N ASN A 158 -1.28 -1.19 9.65
CA ASN A 158 -0.99 -2.46 10.34
C ASN A 158 -1.59 -3.67 9.63
N GLY A 159 -2.56 -3.46 8.73
CA GLY A 159 -3.28 -4.52 8.05
C GLY A 159 -4.18 -5.34 8.98
N LEU A 160 -4.81 -6.36 8.41
CA LEU A 160 -5.75 -7.24 9.12
C LEU A 160 -5.09 -8.51 9.64
N GLY A 161 -4.18 -9.08 8.88
CA GLY A 161 -3.51 -10.36 9.17
C GLY A 161 -2.29 -10.24 10.06
N THR A 162 -1.76 -11.38 10.43
CA THR A 162 -0.51 -11.55 11.17
C THR A 162 0.55 -12.22 10.31
N SER A 163 1.81 -12.19 10.73
CA SER A 163 2.93 -12.86 10.07
C SER A 163 3.70 -13.70 11.07
N ARG A 164 4.04 -14.93 10.71
CA ARG A 164 4.80 -15.95 11.49
C ARG A 164 4.08 -16.45 12.74
N VAL A 165 3.65 -15.56 13.63
CA VAL A 165 2.92 -15.89 14.86
C VAL A 165 1.62 -15.14 14.89
N ASP A 166 0.54 -15.80 15.30
CA ASP A 166 -0.80 -15.18 15.37
C ASP A 166 -0.98 -14.43 16.70
N VAL A 167 -0.16 -13.41 16.88
CA VAL A 167 -0.17 -12.54 18.07
C VAL A 167 -0.10 -11.08 17.65
N ARG A 168 -0.96 -10.27 18.24
CA ARG A 168 -0.87 -8.80 18.21
C ARG A 168 -0.95 -8.24 19.62
N LEU A 169 -0.04 -7.34 19.98
CA LEU A 169 -0.03 -6.66 21.26
C LEU A 169 0.21 -5.16 21.05
N PHE A 170 -0.73 -4.33 21.49
CA PHE A 170 -0.76 -2.87 21.28
C PHE A 170 -0.74 -2.42 19.82
N THR A 171 -0.96 -3.35 18.90
CA THR A 171 -0.99 -3.11 17.45
C THR A 171 -2.22 -3.81 16.86
N PRO A 172 -3.42 -3.24 17.04
CA PRO A 172 -4.65 -3.86 16.54
C PRO A 172 -4.64 -3.96 15.02
N SER A 173 -5.41 -4.91 14.50
CA SER A 173 -5.76 -4.94 13.08
C SER A 173 -6.52 -3.67 12.72
N GLU A 174 -6.25 -3.12 11.53
CA GLU A 174 -6.89 -1.88 11.11
C GLU A 174 -7.17 -1.84 9.61
N VAL A 175 -8.16 -1.04 9.26
CA VAL A 175 -8.43 -0.53 7.93
C VAL A 175 -8.33 0.99 8.00
N VAL A 176 -7.59 1.59 7.09
CA VAL A 176 -7.38 3.05 7.06
C VAL A 176 -8.35 3.65 6.05
N LEU A 177 -9.17 4.61 6.50
CA LEU A 177 -9.99 5.45 5.63
C LEU A 177 -9.23 6.73 5.32
N VAL A 178 -8.95 6.97 4.04
CA VAL A 178 -8.33 8.21 3.56
C VAL A 178 -9.40 9.03 2.84
N VAL A 179 -9.62 10.25 3.32
CA VAL A 179 -10.56 11.20 2.69
C VAL A 179 -9.75 12.29 2.00
N LEU A 180 -9.93 12.40 0.69
CA LEU A 180 -9.28 13.42 -0.11
C LEU A 180 -10.22 14.60 -0.31
N HIS A 181 -9.73 15.81 -0.05
CA HIS A 181 -10.45 17.04 -0.29
C HIS A 181 -9.75 17.85 -1.37
N ARG A 182 -10.52 18.37 -2.32
CA ARG A 182 -10.01 19.35 -3.27
C ARG A 182 -9.82 20.67 -2.56
N VAL A 183 -8.64 21.24 -2.70
CA VAL A 183 -8.39 22.64 -2.32
C VAL A 183 -8.76 23.50 -3.52
N GLU A 184 -9.76 24.38 -3.38
CA GLU A 184 -10.03 25.41 -4.38
C GLU A 184 -8.87 26.40 -4.37
N LYS A 185 -8.23 26.61 -5.52
CA LYS A 185 -7.28 27.72 -5.66
C LYS A 185 -8.05 28.99 -5.41
N GLN A 186 -7.73 29.72 -4.35
CA GLN A 186 -8.21 31.10 -4.22
C GLN A 186 -7.74 31.83 -5.48
N LYS A 187 -8.70 32.40 -6.20
CA LYS A 187 -8.38 33.33 -7.30
C LYS A 187 -7.77 34.57 -6.64
N GLU A 188 -6.46 34.75 -6.83
CA GLU A 188 -5.81 36.02 -6.61
C GLU A 188 -6.35 37.07 -7.60
#